data_d0e40940817b99d9297c7308570f72a5
#
_entry.id   d0e40940817b99d9297c7308570f72a5
#
_cell.length_a   1.000
_cell.length_b   1.000
_cell.length_c   1.000
_cell.angle_alpha   90.00
_cell.angle_beta   90.00
_cell.angle_gamma   90.00
#
_symmetry.space_group_name_H-M   'P 1'
#
loop_
_entity.id
_entity.type
_entity.pdbx_description
1 polymer ?
#
loop_
_entity_poly.entity_id
_entity_poly.type
_entity_poly.pdbx_seq_one_letter_code
_entity_poly.pdbx_strand_id
1 'polypeptide(L)'
;SDPSRGLGDVYKRQISLFSDTKKLEKDIDEFVNILSEVGLAFKSIVRTYLTHSKNGNFDEMVEKVTDMESKADTITKEIEHALYEETLIPDARSDVLRLLEHLDELIGMYQGNCYHFSIQKPDFPEEFHEDLIGLTETVVSCVESLCLTVRSFFRDTKSVRDNAHKVTYFEKESDIKFSSLARRIFNSDLNLDQKMHLRYFVEKIDRICDQAEDIADELIIYSIKRSV
;
A
#
# COMPACT_ATOMS: atom_id res chain seq x y z
N SER A 1 2.91 -11.55 -54.32
CA SER A 1 2.92 -11.27 -52.87
C SER A 1 3.91 -10.15 -52.61
N ASP A 2 3.40 -9.01 -52.20
CA ASP A 2 4.13 -7.77 -51.98
C ASP A 2 4.88 -7.83 -50.62
N PRO A 3 6.21 -7.85 -50.60
CA PRO A 3 6.99 -7.93 -49.35
C PRO A 3 6.89 -6.68 -48.48
N SER A 4 6.32 -5.57 -48.99
CA SER A 4 6.14 -4.33 -48.25
C SER A 4 5.03 -4.36 -47.19
N ARG A 5 4.04 -5.26 -47.35
CA ARG A 5 2.94 -5.44 -46.38
C ARG A 5 3.41 -6.08 -45.07
N GLY A 6 4.37 -6.99 -45.10
CA GLY A 6 4.87 -7.68 -43.91
C GLY A 6 5.70 -6.77 -42.99
N LEU A 7 6.50 -5.85 -43.56
CA LEU A 7 7.33 -4.91 -42.78
C LEU A 7 6.47 -3.86 -42.08
N GLY A 8 5.43 -3.37 -42.73
CA GLY A 8 4.51 -2.40 -42.14
C GLY A 8 3.73 -2.95 -40.93
N ASP A 9 3.32 -4.22 -41.01
CA ASP A 9 2.58 -4.89 -39.91
C ASP A 9 3.50 -5.23 -38.73
N VAL A 10 4.76 -5.62 -38.97
CA VAL A 10 5.76 -5.85 -37.92
C VAL A 10 6.11 -4.55 -37.23
N TYR A 11 6.27 -3.46 -37.95
CA TYR A 11 6.59 -2.14 -37.40
C TYR A 11 5.42 -1.56 -36.58
N LYS A 12 4.18 -1.71 -37.06
CA LYS A 12 2.97 -1.33 -36.31
C LYS A 12 2.83 -2.15 -35.04
N ARG A 13 3.14 -3.45 -35.07
CA ARG A 13 3.07 -4.35 -33.92
C ARG A 13 4.15 -4.01 -32.87
N GLN A 14 5.36 -3.62 -33.31
CA GLN A 14 6.42 -3.14 -32.39
C GLN A 14 6.04 -1.81 -31.74
N ILE A 15 5.50 -0.83 -32.50
CA ILE A 15 5.05 0.46 -31.96
C ILE A 15 3.89 0.27 -30.97
N SER A 16 2.94 -0.63 -31.25
CA SER A 16 1.87 -0.99 -30.34
C SER A 16 2.41 -1.58 -29.03
N LEU A 17 3.29 -2.56 -29.09
CA LEU A 17 3.92 -3.16 -27.90
C LEU A 17 4.66 -2.13 -27.04
N PHE A 18 5.35 -1.14 -27.64
CA PHE A 18 6.04 -0.08 -26.90
C PHE A 18 5.08 0.95 -26.29
N SER A 19 3.95 1.25 -26.96
CA SER A 19 2.93 2.17 -26.41
C SER A 19 2.20 1.54 -25.23
N ASP A 20 1.90 0.26 -25.36
CA ASP A 20 1.12 -0.50 -24.39
C ASP A 20 1.93 -0.73 -23.10
N THR A 21 3.22 -1.06 -23.21
CA THR A 21 4.14 -1.14 -22.05
C THR A 21 4.26 0.19 -21.31
N LYS A 22 4.35 1.31 -22.04
CA LYS A 22 4.41 2.65 -21.41
C LYS A 22 3.11 3.04 -20.72
N LYS A 23 1.97 2.64 -21.26
CA LYS A 23 0.68 2.86 -20.62
C LYS A 23 0.59 2.06 -19.33
N LEU A 24 0.93 0.78 -19.37
CA LEU A 24 0.95 -0.09 -18.20
C LEU A 24 1.85 0.46 -17.08
N GLU A 25 3.07 0.90 -17.42
CA GLU A 25 3.97 1.52 -16.44
C GLU A 25 3.38 2.81 -15.83
N LYS A 26 2.69 3.62 -16.62
CA LYS A 26 2.02 4.82 -16.14
C LYS A 26 0.86 4.49 -15.20
N ASP A 27 0.04 3.51 -15.55
CA ASP A 27 -1.12 3.10 -14.76
C ASP A 27 -0.66 2.50 -13.42
N ILE A 28 0.42 1.72 -13.42
CA ILE A 28 1.07 1.23 -12.18
C ILE A 28 1.62 2.38 -11.34
N ASP A 29 2.29 3.36 -11.95
CA ASP A 29 2.77 4.54 -11.22
C ASP A 29 1.62 5.34 -10.61
N GLU A 30 0.49 5.49 -11.31
CA GLU A 30 -0.69 6.17 -10.80
C GLU A 30 -1.30 5.40 -9.62
N PHE A 31 -1.39 4.08 -9.72
CA PHE A 31 -1.84 3.23 -8.61
C PHE A 31 -0.95 3.38 -7.38
N VAL A 32 0.38 3.30 -7.55
CA VAL A 32 1.35 3.45 -6.46
C VAL A 32 1.31 4.87 -5.85
N ASN A 33 1.02 5.91 -6.64
CA ASN A 33 0.79 7.26 -6.12
C ASN A 33 -0.45 7.31 -5.22
N ILE A 34 -1.55 6.65 -5.61
CA ILE A 34 -2.76 6.58 -4.78
C ILE A 34 -2.48 5.88 -3.46
N LEU A 35 -1.74 4.76 -3.46
CA LEU A 35 -1.35 4.06 -2.24
C LEU A 35 -0.57 4.98 -1.28
N SER A 36 0.39 5.76 -1.80
CA SER A 36 1.12 6.78 -1.03
C SER A 36 0.20 7.86 -0.47
N GLU A 37 -0.70 8.41 -1.29
CA GLU A 37 -1.67 9.43 -0.89
C GLU A 37 -2.63 8.92 0.20
N VAL A 38 -3.11 7.69 0.10
CA VAL A 38 -3.96 7.03 1.10
C VAL A 38 -3.22 6.91 2.44
N GLY A 39 -1.95 6.50 2.43
CA GLY A 39 -1.12 6.44 3.65
C GLY A 39 -0.98 7.81 4.32
N LEU A 40 -0.70 8.88 3.55
CA LEU A 40 -0.60 10.24 4.05
C LEU A 40 -1.96 10.77 4.59
N ALA A 41 -3.06 10.44 3.91
CA ALA A 41 -4.41 10.77 4.37
C ALA A 41 -4.72 10.06 5.69
N PHE A 42 -4.39 8.77 5.80
CA PHE A 42 -4.57 7.98 7.03
C PHE A 42 -3.81 8.58 8.21
N LYS A 43 -2.54 8.96 8.04
CA LYS A 43 -1.77 9.66 9.07
C LYS A 43 -2.46 10.93 9.55
N SER A 44 -2.99 11.71 8.61
CA SER A 44 -3.71 12.94 8.91
C SER A 44 -5.03 12.66 9.66
N ILE A 45 -5.75 11.59 9.28
CA ILE A 45 -6.98 11.13 9.92
C ILE A 45 -6.71 10.75 11.38
N VAL A 46 -5.71 9.90 11.65
CA VAL A 46 -5.36 9.47 13.02
C VAL A 46 -4.98 10.68 13.87
N ARG A 47 -4.15 11.59 13.36
CA ARG A 47 -3.76 12.81 14.06
C ARG A 47 -4.97 13.70 14.37
N THR A 48 -5.84 13.93 13.39
CA THR A 48 -7.05 14.74 13.56
C THR A 48 -8.00 14.10 14.58
N TYR A 49 -8.16 12.77 14.52
CA TYR A 49 -8.99 12.03 15.46
C TYR A 49 -8.54 12.26 16.92
N LEU A 50 -7.24 12.14 17.18
CA LEU A 50 -6.68 12.29 18.52
C LEU A 50 -6.70 13.73 19.04
N THR A 51 -6.58 14.73 18.16
CA THR A 51 -6.46 16.13 18.56
C THR A 51 -7.77 16.91 18.50
N HIS A 52 -8.73 16.51 17.65
CA HIS A 52 -9.93 17.29 17.33
C HIS A 52 -11.20 16.42 17.24
N SER A 53 -11.36 15.42 18.06
CA SER A 53 -12.41 14.38 18.00
C SER A 53 -13.88 14.86 17.92
N LYS A 54 -14.14 16.18 17.83
CA LYS A 54 -15.50 16.76 17.81
C LYS A 54 -15.80 17.69 16.62
N ASN A 55 -14.90 17.88 15.66
CA ASN A 55 -15.11 18.76 14.52
C ASN A 55 -15.46 17.97 13.25
N GLY A 56 -16.52 18.41 12.56
CA GLY A 56 -17.19 17.72 11.44
C GLY A 56 -16.36 17.44 10.17
N ASN A 57 -15.03 17.53 10.21
CA ASN A 57 -14.16 17.28 9.07
C ASN A 57 -13.63 15.82 9.01
N PHE A 58 -13.82 15.04 10.08
CA PHE A 58 -13.30 13.67 10.15
C PHE A 58 -14.00 12.74 9.13
N ASP A 59 -15.31 12.77 9.07
CA ASP A 59 -16.08 11.92 8.16
C ASP A 59 -15.78 12.27 6.69
N GLU A 60 -15.61 13.57 6.37
CA GLU A 60 -15.16 13.98 5.02
C GLU A 60 -13.75 13.46 4.66
N MET A 61 -12.86 13.37 5.64
CA MET A 61 -11.54 12.79 5.40
C MET A 61 -11.60 11.27 5.15
N VAL A 62 -12.48 10.57 5.86
CA VAL A 62 -12.73 9.14 5.65
C VAL A 62 -13.35 8.91 4.26
N GLU A 63 -14.32 9.74 3.86
CA GLU A 63 -14.93 9.67 2.52
C GLU A 63 -13.90 9.86 1.41
N LYS A 64 -12.96 10.78 1.55
CA LYS A 64 -11.85 10.95 0.59
C LYS A 64 -10.99 9.71 0.43
N VAL A 65 -10.71 8.97 1.53
CA VAL A 65 -9.97 7.71 1.43
C VAL A 65 -10.79 6.66 0.68
N THR A 66 -12.11 6.64 0.85
CA THR A 66 -13.01 5.77 0.09
C THR A 66 -12.99 6.10 -1.41
N ASP A 67 -12.98 7.39 -1.76
CA ASP A 67 -12.87 7.81 -3.16
C ASP A 67 -11.52 7.41 -3.79
N MET A 68 -10.43 7.51 -3.01
CA MET A 68 -9.09 7.08 -3.45
C MET A 68 -9.03 5.57 -3.69
N GLU A 69 -9.61 4.76 -2.79
CA GLU A 69 -9.70 3.30 -2.96
C GLU A 69 -10.52 2.94 -4.21
N SER A 70 -11.68 3.55 -4.40
CA SER A 70 -12.52 3.32 -5.59
C SER A 70 -11.81 3.70 -6.90
N LYS A 71 -10.94 4.73 -6.85
CA LYS A 71 -10.09 5.09 -7.98
C LYS A 71 -9.00 4.03 -8.22
N ALA A 72 -8.36 3.55 -7.16
CA ALA A 72 -7.37 2.47 -7.25
C ALA A 72 -7.96 1.19 -7.84
N ASP A 73 -9.13 0.77 -7.37
CA ASP A 73 -9.89 -0.38 -7.90
C ASP A 73 -10.21 -0.24 -9.40
N THR A 74 -10.50 0.97 -9.86
CA THR A 74 -10.71 1.25 -11.28
C THR A 74 -9.42 1.06 -12.09
N ILE A 75 -8.30 1.59 -11.60
CA ILE A 75 -6.98 1.45 -12.26
C ILE A 75 -6.53 -0.02 -12.26
N THR A 76 -6.75 -0.75 -11.17
CA THR A 76 -6.46 -2.20 -11.08
C THR A 76 -7.16 -2.96 -12.21
N LYS A 77 -8.46 -2.71 -12.42
CA LYS A 77 -9.24 -3.36 -13.50
C LYS A 77 -8.73 -2.98 -14.89
N GLU A 78 -8.30 -1.73 -15.10
CA GLU A 78 -7.69 -1.30 -16.36
C GLU A 78 -6.37 -2.01 -16.64
N ILE A 79 -5.51 -2.13 -15.61
CA ILE A 79 -4.23 -2.87 -15.69
C ILE A 79 -4.48 -4.35 -15.95
N GLU A 80 -5.40 -4.98 -15.24
CA GLU A 80 -5.78 -6.38 -15.46
C GLU A 80 -6.23 -6.63 -16.90
N HIS A 81 -7.11 -5.77 -17.42
CA HIS A 81 -7.58 -5.86 -18.81
C HIS A 81 -6.42 -5.74 -19.79
N ALA A 82 -5.52 -4.77 -19.61
CA ALA A 82 -4.33 -4.60 -20.45
C ALA A 82 -3.42 -5.82 -20.41
N LEU A 83 -3.20 -6.41 -19.22
CA LEU A 83 -2.38 -7.62 -19.06
C LEU A 83 -2.99 -8.86 -19.73
N TYR A 84 -4.32 -8.95 -19.84
CA TYR A 84 -4.99 -10.05 -20.55
C TYR A 84 -4.97 -9.89 -22.07
N GLU A 85 -5.01 -8.66 -22.57
CA GLU A 85 -4.98 -8.40 -24.02
C GLU A 85 -3.56 -8.47 -24.61
N GLU A 86 -2.53 -8.17 -23.81
CA GLU A 86 -1.14 -8.17 -24.23
C GLU A 86 -0.50 -9.55 -24.11
N THR A 87 0.38 -9.87 -25.08
CA THR A 87 1.12 -11.14 -25.14
C THR A 87 2.34 -11.11 -24.20
N LEU A 88 2.13 -10.81 -22.92
CA LEU A 88 3.18 -10.98 -21.91
C LEU A 88 3.42 -12.47 -21.65
N ILE A 89 4.66 -12.79 -21.28
CA ILE A 89 5.03 -14.13 -20.82
C ILE A 89 4.08 -14.50 -19.67
N PRO A 90 3.40 -15.67 -19.71
CA PRO A 90 2.37 -16.02 -18.71
C PRO A 90 2.82 -15.89 -17.25
N ASP A 91 4.07 -16.28 -16.94
CA ASP A 91 4.62 -16.20 -15.58
C ASP A 91 4.78 -14.74 -15.11
N ALA A 92 5.29 -13.86 -15.98
CA ALA A 92 5.42 -12.43 -15.63
C ALA A 92 4.06 -11.75 -15.41
N ARG A 93 3.04 -12.16 -16.17
CA ARG A 93 1.65 -11.69 -15.99
C ARG A 93 1.11 -12.07 -14.62
N SER A 94 1.28 -13.34 -14.24
CA SER A 94 0.81 -13.85 -12.95
C SER A 94 1.46 -13.11 -11.77
N ASP A 95 2.78 -12.87 -11.84
CA ASP A 95 3.50 -12.15 -10.79
C ASP A 95 3.00 -10.69 -10.65
N VAL A 96 2.69 -10.01 -11.78
CA VAL A 96 2.16 -8.63 -11.75
C VAL A 96 0.73 -8.58 -11.24
N LEU A 97 -0.14 -9.49 -11.68
CA LEU A 97 -1.54 -9.55 -11.21
C LEU A 97 -1.60 -9.77 -9.70
N ARG A 98 -0.79 -10.70 -9.19
CA ARG A 98 -0.71 -10.97 -7.75
C ARG A 98 -0.17 -9.80 -6.96
N LEU A 99 0.85 -9.11 -7.48
CA LEU A 99 1.36 -7.88 -6.87
C LEU A 99 0.26 -6.82 -6.75
N LEU A 100 -0.52 -6.61 -7.81
CA LEU A 100 -1.61 -5.62 -7.79
C LEU A 100 -2.70 -6.00 -6.79
N GLU A 101 -3.09 -7.27 -6.71
CA GLU A 101 -4.06 -7.78 -5.73
C GLU A 101 -3.59 -7.47 -4.30
N HIS A 102 -2.34 -7.74 -3.96
CA HIS A 102 -1.82 -7.45 -2.61
C HIS A 102 -1.67 -5.95 -2.34
N LEU A 103 -1.33 -5.13 -3.33
CA LEU A 103 -1.27 -3.67 -3.16
C LEU A 103 -2.68 -3.07 -2.98
N ASP A 104 -3.68 -3.61 -3.66
CA ASP A 104 -5.08 -3.21 -3.50
C ASP A 104 -5.60 -3.59 -2.10
N GLU A 105 -5.28 -4.79 -1.62
CA GLU A 105 -5.56 -5.21 -0.25
C GLU A 105 -4.95 -4.24 0.78
N LEU A 106 -3.75 -3.73 0.54
CA LEU A 106 -3.09 -2.77 1.43
C LEU A 106 -3.85 -1.43 1.48
N ILE A 107 -4.37 -0.95 0.35
CA ILE A 107 -5.27 0.23 0.31
C ILE A 107 -6.54 -0.05 1.11
N GLY A 108 -7.15 -1.23 0.93
CA GLY A 108 -8.32 -1.68 1.68
C GLY A 108 -8.08 -1.75 3.20
N MET A 109 -6.87 -2.11 3.63
CA MET A 109 -6.50 -2.08 5.05
C MET A 109 -6.49 -0.66 5.63
N TYR A 110 -5.98 0.32 4.91
CA TYR A 110 -6.04 1.73 5.30
C TYR A 110 -7.49 2.22 5.41
N GLN A 111 -8.30 1.97 4.38
CA GLN A 111 -9.71 2.35 4.34
C GLN A 111 -10.47 1.70 5.52
N GLY A 112 -10.26 0.39 5.73
CA GLY A 112 -10.89 -0.33 6.83
C GLY A 112 -10.51 0.23 8.20
N ASN A 113 -9.25 0.63 8.40
CA ASN A 113 -8.84 1.33 9.63
C ASN A 113 -9.56 2.67 9.80
N CYS A 114 -9.69 3.48 8.74
CA CYS A 114 -10.46 4.74 8.79
C CYS A 114 -11.91 4.49 9.23
N TYR A 115 -12.58 3.48 8.67
CA TYR A 115 -13.93 3.10 9.06
C TYR A 115 -14.00 2.60 10.51
N HIS A 116 -13.01 1.85 10.98
CA HIS A 116 -12.98 1.43 12.37
C HIS A 116 -12.93 2.63 13.32
N PHE A 117 -12.13 3.64 13.03
CA PHE A 117 -12.11 4.88 13.82
C PHE A 117 -13.46 5.61 13.77
N SER A 118 -14.09 5.73 12.59
CA SER A 118 -15.40 6.38 12.44
C SER A 118 -16.52 5.65 13.20
N ILE A 119 -16.57 4.33 13.10
CA ILE A 119 -17.66 3.50 13.65
C ILE A 119 -17.48 3.26 15.14
N GLN A 120 -16.27 2.82 15.56
CA GLN A 120 -16.03 2.35 16.93
C GLN A 120 -15.63 3.46 17.89
N LYS A 121 -15.14 4.59 17.37
CA LYS A 121 -14.77 5.81 18.11
C LYS A 121 -13.93 5.50 19.36
N PRO A 122 -12.73 4.88 19.22
CA PRO A 122 -11.91 4.50 20.35
C PRO A 122 -11.50 5.72 21.19
N ASP A 123 -11.62 5.62 22.50
CA ASP A 123 -11.22 6.68 23.44
C ASP A 123 -9.78 6.44 23.89
N PHE A 124 -8.82 7.00 23.15
CA PHE A 124 -7.40 6.95 23.51
C PHE A 124 -7.08 8.02 24.54
N PRO A 125 -6.65 7.67 25.77
CA PRO A 125 -6.08 8.63 26.70
C PRO A 125 -4.92 9.43 26.08
N GLU A 126 -4.81 10.70 26.46
CA GLU A 126 -3.81 11.64 25.92
C GLU A 126 -2.37 11.11 26.03
N GLU A 127 -2.08 10.36 27.09
CA GLU A 127 -0.77 9.71 27.32
C GLU A 127 -0.33 8.72 26.25
N PHE A 128 -1.25 8.22 25.38
CA PHE A 128 -0.96 7.28 24.29
C PHE A 128 -0.96 7.96 22.92
N HIS A 129 -1.36 9.24 22.82
CA HIS A 129 -1.52 9.91 21.53
C HIS A 129 -0.22 9.96 20.74
N GLU A 130 0.89 10.37 21.38
CA GLU A 130 2.20 10.47 20.70
C GLU A 130 2.70 9.11 20.23
N ASP A 131 2.49 8.04 21.00
CA ASP A 131 2.90 6.69 20.61
C ASP A 131 2.10 6.20 19.41
N LEU A 132 0.78 6.42 19.40
CA LEU A 132 -0.08 6.02 18.28
C LEU A 132 0.25 6.81 17.01
N ILE A 133 0.50 8.11 17.13
CA ILE A 133 0.97 8.95 16.02
C ILE A 133 2.31 8.43 15.51
N GLY A 134 3.26 8.15 16.39
CA GLY A 134 4.59 7.65 16.05
C GLY A 134 4.56 6.26 15.38
N LEU A 135 3.67 5.37 15.80
CA LEU A 135 3.40 4.10 15.14
C LEU A 135 2.86 4.34 13.72
N THR A 136 1.83 5.18 13.60
CA THR A 136 1.20 5.48 12.31
C THR A 136 2.21 6.10 11.32
N GLU A 137 3.10 6.97 11.78
CA GLU A 137 4.16 7.56 10.94
C GLU A 137 5.16 6.52 10.46
N THR A 138 5.50 5.54 11.30
CA THR A 138 6.38 4.43 10.92
C THR A 138 5.73 3.55 9.87
N VAL A 139 4.45 3.23 10.03
CA VAL A 139 3.66 2.45 9.07
C VAL A 139 3.61 3.16 7.72
N VAL A 140 3.37 4.47 7.68
CA VAL A 140 3.38 5.23 6.43
C VAL A 140 4.76 5.21 5.78
N SER A 141 5.85 5.34 6.56
CA SER A 141 7.22 5.27 6.02
C SER A 141 7.56 3.88 5.47
N CYS A 142 7.02 2.83 6.08
CA CYS A 142 7.12 1.45 5.59
C CYS A 142 6.48 1.32 4.18
N VAL A 143 5.23 1.76 4.04
CA VAL A 143 4.50 1.70 2.78
C VAL A 143 5.12 2.62 1.70
N GLU A 144 5.64 3.79 2.07
CA GLU A 144 6.41 4.64 1.14
C GLU A 144 7.67 3.90 0.61
N SER A 145 8.35 3.14 1.47
CA SER A 145 9.49 2.32 1.07
C SER A 145 9.06 1.17 0.14
N LEU A 146 7.88 0.57 0.39
CA LEU A 146 7.27 -0.39 -0.53
C LEU A 146 6.95 0.25 -1.88
N CYS A 147 6.37 1.45 -1.91
CA CYS A 147 6.10 2.18 -3.15
C CYS A 147 7.37 2.38 -4.00
N LEU A 148 8.50 2.68 -3.36
CA LEU A 148 9.80 2.74 -4.04
C LEU A 148 10.26 1.37 -4.55
N THR A 149 10.03 0.30 -3.78
CA THR A 149 10.36 -1.08 -4.17
C THR A 149 9.56 -1.51 -5.39
N VAL A 150 8.26 -1.21 -5.42
CA VAL A 150 7.37 -1.48 -6.58
C VAL A 150 7.87 -0.75 -7.82
N ARG A 151 8.16 0.56 -7.73
CA ARG A 151 8.69 1.33 -8.85
C ARG A 151 10.02 0.75 -9.36
N SER A 152 10.89 0.32 -8.45
CA SER A 152 12.17 -0.32 -8.81
C SER A 152 11.95 -1.63 -9.56
N PHE A 153 10.97 -2.43 -9.18
CA PHE A 153 10.66 -3.68 -9.85
C PHE A 153 10.33 -3.49 -11.34
N PHE A 154 9.67 -2.39 -11.70
CA PHE A 154 9.34 -2.10 -13.10
C PHE A 154 10.46 -1.37 -13.87
N ARG A 155 11.36 -0.63 -13.20
CA ARG A 155 12.35 0.25 -13.83
C ARG A 155 13.79 -0.19 -13.67
N ASP A 156 14.16 -0.67 -12.48
CA ASP A 156 15.53 -1.05 -12.10
C ASP A 156 15.52 -2.18 -11.08
N THR A 157 15.41 -3.39 -11.58
CA THR A 157 15.32 -4.60 -10.74
C THR A 157 16.52 -4.78 -9.78
N LYS A 158 17.66 -4.14 -10.06
CA LYS A 158 18.84 -4.21 -9.16
C LYS A 158 18.61 -3.45 -7.85
N SER A 159 17.81 -2.41 -7.87
CA SER A 159 17.49 -1.59 -6.69
C SER A 159 16.34 -2.17 -5.84
N VAL A 160 15.63 -3.20 -6.31
CA VAL A 160 14.51 -3.82 -5.58
C VAL A 160 14.94 -4.27 -4.20
N ARG A 161 16.04 -5.00 -4.12
CA ARG A 161 16.54 -5.57 -2.86
C ARG A 161 16.90 -4.50 -1.82
N ASP A 162 17.57 -3.43 -2.25
CA ASP A 162 17.99 -2.35 -1.35
C ASP A 162 16.78 -1.56 -0.82
N ASN A 163 15.75 -1.37 -1.66
CA ASN A 163 14.52 -0.70 -1.23
C ASN A 163 13.65 -1.61 -0.35
N ALA A 164 13.57 -2.92 -0.64
CA ALA A 164 12.89 -3.88 0.20
C ALA A 164 13.49 -3.96 1.61
N HIS A 165 14.82 -3.86 1.76
CA HIS A 165 15.46 -3.80 3.09
C HIS A 165 15.00 -2.60 3.93
N LYS A 166 14.57 -1.48 3.30
CA LYS A 166 13.99 -0.35 4.05
C LYS A 166 12.59 -0.68 4.56
N VAL A 167 11.81 -1.48 3.81
CA VAL A 167 10.51 -1.98 4.26
C VAL A 167 10.69 -2.82 5.51
N THR A 168 11.57 -3.84 5.47
CA THR A 168 11.91 -4.68 6.63
C THR A 168 12.46 -3.88 7.83
N TYR A 169 13.20 -2.80 7.57
CA TYR A 169 13.64 -1.91 8.66
C TYR A 169 12.46 -1.22 9.34
N PHE A 170 11.52 -0.64 8.58
CA PHE A 170 10.37 0.06 9.15
C PHE A 170 9.35 -0.90 9.78
N GLU A 171 9.22 -2.13 9.26
CA GLU A 171 8.41 -3.16 9.89
C GLU A 171 8.93 -3.46 11.31
N LYS A 172 10.23 -3.73 11.48
CA LYS A 172 10.83 -3.94 12.81
C LYS A 172 10.67 -2.76 13.75
N GLU A 173 10.77 -1.54 13.24
CA GLU A 173 10.49 -0.32 14.01
C GLU A 173 9.01 -0.23 14.42
N SER A 174 8.08 -0.67 13.55
CA SER A 174 6.64 -0.75 13.84
C SER A 174 6.36 -1.75 14.94
N ASP A 175 6.91 -2.96 14.85
CA ASP A 175 6.80 -4.03 15.84
C ASP A 175 7.26 -3.58 17.24
N ILE A 176 8.39 -2.86 17.30
CA ILE A 176 8.91 -2.31 18.56
C ILE A 176 7.92 -1.29 19.14
N LYS A 177 7.41 -0.39 18.33
CA LYS A 177 6.43 0.63 18.76
C LYS A 177 5.10 0.01 19.17
N PHE A 178 4.59 -0.95 18.37
CA PHE A 178 3.41 -1.73 18.71
C PHE A 178 3.56 -2.40 20.07
N SER A 179 4.63 -3.17 20.25
CA SER A 179 4.88 -3.90 21.49
C SER A 179 5.03 -2.97 22.70
N SER A 180 5.68 -1.81 22.53
CA SER A 180 5.83 -0.80 23.56
C SER A 180 4.49 -0.19 23.95
N LEU A 181 3.72 0.26 22.98
CA LEU A 181 2.41 0.88 23.22
C LEU A 181 1.42 -0.12 23.81
N ALA A 182 1.38 -1.36 23.32
CA ALA A 182 0.54 -2.41 23.86
C ALA A 182 0.87 -2.68 25.35
N ARG A 183 2.15 -2.75 25.74
CA ARG A 183 2.55 -2.92 27.14
C ARG A 183 2.12 -1.73 28.00
N ARG A 184 2.25 -0.49 27.52
CA ARG A 184 1.80 0.70 28.23
C ARG A 184 0.30 0.67 28.47
N ILE A 185 -0.49 0.32 27.43
CA ILE A 185 -1.95 0.17 27.53
C ILE A 185 -2.31 -0.88 28.60
N PHE A 186 -1.68 -2.07 28.57
CA PHE A 186 -2.00 -3.13 29.53
C PHE A 186 -1.52 -2.84 30.96
N ASN A 187 -0.51 -1.99 31.14
CA ASN A 187 -0.02 -1.57 32.45
C ASN A 187 -0.76 -0.32 33.01
N SER A 188 -1.65 0.31 32.25
CA SER A 188 -2.45 1.45 32.70
C SER A 188 -3.58 1.06 33.65
N ASP A 189 -4.26 2.04 34.23
CA ASP A 189 -5.41 1.83 35.11
C ASP A 189 -6.74 1.60 34.36
N LEU A 190 -6.72 1.50 33.01
CA LEU A 190 -7.90 1.20 32.20
C LEU A 190 -8.48 -0.19 32.55
N ASN A 191 -9.79 -0.38 32.38
CA ASN A 191 -10.39 -1.70 32.50
C ASN A 191 -10.01 -2.61 31.30
N LEU A 192 -10.27 -3.92 31.41
CA LEU A 192 -9.81 -4.88 30.42
C LEU A 192 -10.43 -4.67 29.03
N ASP A 193 -11.72 -4.32 28.97
CA ASP A 193 -12.42 -4.05 27.70
C ASP A 193 -11.84 -2.83 26.98
N GLN A 194 -11.52 -1.75 27.69
CA GLN A 194 -10.82 -0.59 27.13
C GLN A 194 -9.42 -0.98 26.61
N LYS A 195 -8.64 -1.72 27.40
CA LYS A 195 -7.30 -2.21 26.98
C LYS A 195 -7.38 -3.06 25.72
N MET A 196 -8.34 -3.97 25.66
CA MET A 196 -8.53 -4.82 24.47
C MET A 196 -8.99 -4.02 23.26
N HIS A 197 -9.87 -3.03 23.44
CA HIS A 197 -10.34 -2.17 22.38
C HIS A 197 -9.20 -1.31 21.81
N LEU A 198 -8.40 -0.66 22.66
CA LEU A 198 -7.26 0.13 22.20
C LEU A 198 -6.20 -0.75 21.50
N ARG A 199 -5.88 -1.92 22.09
CA ARG A 199 -4.96 -2.87 21.46
C ARG A 199 -5.42 -3.28 20.05
N TYR A 200 -6.72 -3.48 19.84
CA TYR A 200 -7.26 -3.81 18.53
C TYR A 200 -6.88 -2.78 17.46
N PHE A 201 -6.99 -1.47 17.77
CA PHE A 201 -6.61 -0.42 16.84
C PHE A 201 -5.10 -0.37 16.59
N VAL A 202 -4.31 -0.49 17.65
CA VAL A 202 -2.84 -0.50 17.55
C VAL A 202 -2.38 -1.66 16.67
N GLU A 203 -2.93 -2.86 16.86
CA GLU A 203 -2.65 -4.05 16.05
C GLU A 203 -3.08 -3.88 14.59
N LYS A 204 -4.25 -3.29 14.35
CA LYS A 204 -4.74 -3.06 12.99
C LYS A 204 -3.88 -2.09 12.20
N ILE A 205 -3.29 -1.10 12.85
CA ILE A 205 -2.35 -0.16 12.22
C ILE A 205 -1.03 -0.87 11.90
N ASP A 206 -0.49 -1.64 12.83
CA ASP A 206 0.77 -2.36 12.69
C ASP A 206 0.73 -3.39 11.55
N ARG A 207 -0.36 -4.13 11.42
CA ARG A 207 -0.57 -5.13 10.34
C ARG A 207 -0.39 -4.59 8.91
N ILE A 208 -0.50 -3.28 8.72
CA ILE A 208 -0.20 -2.66 7.42
C ILE A 208 1.29 -2.80 7.08
N CYS A 209 2.17 -2.72 8.10
CA CYS A 209 3.60 -2.98 7.92
C CYS A 209 3.89 -4.44 7.60
N ASP A 210 3.25 -5.37 8.31
CA ASP A 210 3.40 -6.82 8.06
C ASP A 210 3.06 -7.13 6.59
N GLN A 211 1.92 -6.64 6.10
CA GLN A 211 1.50 -6.81 4.71
C GLN A 211 2.47 -6.15 3.73
N ALA A 212 3.01 -4.98 4.07
CA ALA A 212 3.98 -4.31 3.23
C ALA A 212 5.31 -5.07 3.14
N GLU A 213 5.76 -5.73 4.22
CA GLU A 213 6.94 -6.60 4.22
C GLU A 213 6.72 -7.84 3.37
N ASP A 214 5.58 -8.52 3.52
CA ASP A 214 5.22 -9.69 2.71
C ASP A 214 5.28 -9.37 1.21
N ILE A 215 4.74 -8.23 0.79
CA ILE A 215 4.78 -7.77 -0.61
C ILE A 215 6.22 -7.48 -1.05
N ALA A 216 7.04 -6.86 -0.19
CA ALA A 216 8.43 -6.54 -0.51
C ALA A 216 9.27 -7.82 -0.69
N ASP A 217 9.04 -8.84 0.11
CA ASP A 217 9.69 -10.15 0.00
C ASP A 217 9.29 -10.88 -1.30
N GLU A 218 8.01 -10.83 -1.66
CA GLU A 218 7.56 -11.36 -2.97
C GLU A 218 8.25 -10.63 -4.15
N LEU A 219 8.39 -9.31 -4.07
CA LEU A 219 9.06 -8.51 -5.11
C LEU A 219 10.54 -8.90 -5.27
N ILE A 220 11.24 -9.25 -4.19
CA ILE A 220 12.61 -9.79 -4.26
C ILE A 220 12.60 -11.09 -5.08
N ILE A 221 11.67 -12.00 -4.78
CA ILE A 221 11.54 -13.28 -5.51
C ILE A 221 11.26 -13.04 -6.99
N TYR A 222 10.30 -12.17 -7.31
CA TYR A 222 9.93 -11.84 -8.70
C TYR A 222 11.09 -11.18 -9.45
N SER A 223 11.89 -10.33 -8.78
CA SER A 223 13.06 -9.69 -9.37
C SER A 223 14.14 -10.71 -9.76
N ILE A 224 14.34 -11.76 -8.96
CA ILE A 224 15.28 -12.86 -9.26
C ILE A 224 14.80 -13.65 -10.48
N LYS A 225 13.52 -14.01 -10.55
CA LYS A 225 12.94 -14.72 -11.71
C LYS A 225 13.14 -13.95 -13.02
N ARG A 226 13.08 -12.61 -12.98
CA ARG A 226 13.29 -11.75 -14.15
C ARG A 226 14.76 -11.62 -14.57
N SER A 227 15.69 -11.94 -13.71
CA SER A 227 17.13 -11.79 -13.94
C SER A 227 17.78 -13.05 -14.53
N VAL A 228 17.05 -14.16 -14.59
CA VAL A 228 17.43 -15.45 -15.18
C VAL A 228 16.86 -15.60 -16.58
#